data_7af479887b9663bbe5c4373967b66666
#
_entry.id   7af479887b9663bbe5c4373967b66666
#
_cell.length_a   1.000
_cell.length_b   1.000
_cell.length_c   1.000
_cell.angle_alpha   90.00
_cell.angle_beta   90.00
_cell.angle_gamma   90.00
#
_symmetry.space_group_name_H-M   'P 1'
#
loop_
_entity.id
_entity.type
_entity.pdbx_description
1 polymer ?
#
loop_
_entity_poly.entity_id
_entity_poly.type
_entity_poly.pdbx_seq_one_letter_code
_entity_poly.pdbx_strand_id
1 'polypeptide(L)'
;LYNSLGYAQEILINEYLASNVITYPEMYDFDDYTDWIELYNPGVTSYSLDGLFLTDNLEDPLKWKIPDGTLLAPEEYLTIWADGYDGGPGQIYMRSYWPWDDFITQHYHTNFKLSKNGEQLGLFSADQIDSFTFIAQGELWKYLDDGSDQGLAWTEIDFDDIGWNSGYGELGYGDGDEVTVVGYGPN
;
A
#
# COMPACT_ATOMS: atom_id res chain seq x y z
N LEU A 1 35.64 3.62 11.35
CA LEU A 1 35.11 2.30 11.01
C LEU A 1 33.59 2.35 11.12
N TYR A 2 32.94 2.76 10.02
CA TYR A 2 31.50 2.64 9.87
C TYR A 2 31.20 1.17 9.60
N ASN A 3 30.59 0.49 10.57
CA ASN A 3 29.91 -0.76 10.31
C ASN A 3 28.70 -0.42 9.41
N SER A 4 28.83 -0.73 8.11
CA SER A 4 27.67 -0.85 7.25
C SER A 4 26.92 -2.12 7.71
N LEU A 5 26.01 -1.96 8.64
CA LEU A 5 24.89 -2.88 8.76
C LEU A 5 24.19 -2.77 7.41
N GLY A 6 24.35 -3.79 6.58
CA GLY A 6 23.61 -3.88 5.35
C GLY A 6 22.13 -3.93 5.73
N TYR A 7 21.43 -2.82 5.53
CA TYR A 7 19.98 -2.84 5.53
C TYR A 7 19.60 -3.76 4.37
N ALA A 8 18.91 -4.83 4.70
CA ALA A 8 18.23 -5.61 3.68
C ALA A 8 17.33 -4.62 2.93
N GLN A 9 17.40 -4.67 1.61
CA GLN A 9 16.51 -3.89 0.75
C GLN A 9 15.07 -4.23 1.16
N GLU A 10 14.35 -3.26 1.67
CA GLU A 10 12.98 -3.47 2.16
C GLU A 10 12.02 -3.05 1.05
N ILE A 11 11.04 -3.89 0.78
CA ILE A 11 9.89 -3.54 -0.06
C ILE A 11 9.01 -2.59 0.75
N LEU A 12 8.54 -1.54 0.11
CA LEU A 12 7.68 -0.55 0.72
C LEU A 12 6.22 -0.75 0.29
N ILE A 13 5.29 -0.52 1.21
CA ILE A 13 3.93 -0.16 0.83
C ILE A 13 4.02 1.31 0.40
N ASN A 14 3.92 1.55 -0.91
CA ASN A 14 4.13 2.88 -1.49
C ASN A 14 2.85 3.70 -1.44
N GLU A 15 1.74 3.07 -1.82
CA GLU A 15 0.45 3.73 -1.90
C GLU A 15 -0.67 2.73 -1.64
N TYR A 16 -1.82 3.22 -1.20
CA TYR A 16 -3.05 2.43 -1.15
C TYR A 16 -4.26 3.34 -1.37
N LEU A 17 -5.34 2.77 -1.87
CA LEU A 17 -6.61 3.46 -2.06
C LEU A 17 -7.73 2.63 -1.47
N ALA A 18 -8.38 3.17 -0.44
CA ALA A 18 -9.59 2.62 0.15
C ALA A 18 -10.83 3.36 -0.37
N SER A 19 -11.93 2.64 -0.54
CA SER A 19 -13.19 3.20 -1.07
C SER A 19 -13.06 3.76 -2.48
N ASN A 20 -12.37 3.02 -3.35
CA ASN A 20 -12.24 3.38 -4.76
C ASN A 20 -13.61 3.35 -5.47
N VAL A 21 -13.96 4.42 -6.16
CA VAL A 21 -15.24 4.52 -6.90
C VAL A 21 -15.09 5.00 -8.33
N ILE A 22 -13.94 5.62 -8.68
CA ILE A 22 -13.73 6.20 -10.01
C ILE A 22 -12.27 6.21 -10.47
N THR A 23 -11.32 5.83 -9.62
CA THR A 23 -9.90 5.98 -9.90
C THR A 23 -9.27 4.63 -10.14
N TYR A 24 -8.53 4.50 -11.25
CA TYR A 24 -7.77 3.32 -11.60
C TYR A 24 -8.62 2.03 -11.55
N PRO A 25 -9.48 1.78 -12.54
CA PRO A 25 -10.31 0.58 -12.58
C PRO A 25 -9.45 -0.66 -12.79
N GLU A 26 -9.86 -1.77 -12.22
CA GLU A 26 -9.31 -3.06 -12.54
C GLU A 26 -9.81 -3.53 -13.91
N MET A 27 -9.05 -3.27 -14.95
CA MET A 27 -9.43 -3.52 -16.34
C MET A 27 -9.72 -4.99 -16.65
N TYR A 28 -9.22 -5.90 -15.82
CA TYR A 28 -9.32 -7.34 -16.04
C TYR A 28 -10.47 -8.00 -15.29
N ASP A 29 -11.10 -7.30 -14.34
CA ASP A 29 -12.32 -7.72 -13.65
C ASP A 29 -13.51 -6.80 -13.95
N PHE A 30 -13.85 -6.68 -15.26
CA PHE A 30 -15.00 -5.92 -15.76
C PHE A 30 -14.97 -4.43 -15.44
N ASP A 31 -13.80 -3.82 -15.39
CA ASP A 31 -13.63 -2.41 -15.04
C ASP A 31 -14.21 -2.08 -13.65
N ASP A 32 -14.14 -3.01 -12.70
CA ASP A 32 -14.57 -2.75 -11.34
C ASP A 32 -13.61 -1.78 -10.64
N TYR A 33 -14.14 -0.94 -9.77
CA TYR A 33 -13.37 0.02 -8.99
C TYR A 33 -13.09 -0.57 -7.62
N THR A 34 -12.11 -1.44 -7.59
CA THR A 34 -11.68 -2.15 -6.38
C THR A 34 -10.61 -1.37 -5.64
N ASP A 35 -10.61 -1.45 -4.32
CA ASP A 35 -9.54 -0.92 -3.49
C ASP A 35 -8.21 -1.62 -3.84
N TRP A 36 -7.09 -0.93 -3.66
CA TRP A 36 -5.80 -1.48 -4.04
C TRP A 36 -4.67 -1.03 -3.12
N ILE A 37 -3.60 -1.80 -3.15
CA ILE A 37 -2.35 -1.57 -2.43
C ILE A 37 -1.23 -1.64 -3.48
N GLU A 38 -0.29 -0.71 -3.42
CA GLU A 38 0.89 -0.70 -4.27
C GLU A 38 2.13 -0.97 -3.44
N LEU A 39 2.90 -1.97 -3.85
CA LEU A 39 4.24 -2.23 -3.34
C LEU A 39 5.28 -1.65 -4.27
N TYR A 40 6.39 -1.19 -3.71
CA TYR A 40 7.50 -0.60 -4.43
C TYR A 40 8.84 -1.20 -4.00
N ASN A 41 9.71 -1.47 -4.97
CA ASN A 41 11.08 -1.86 -4.72
C ASN A 41 12.02 -0.65 -4.90
N PRO A 42 12.45 0.04 -3.83
CA PRO A 42 13.35 1.19 -3.92
C PRO A 42 14.80 0.81 -4.21
N GLY A 43 15.09 -0.47 -4.26
CA GLY A 43 16.44 -0.96 -4.37
C GLY A 43 16.98 -1.04 -5.79
N VAL A 44 18.25 -1.41 -5.90
CA VAL A 44 18.98 -1.52 -7.17
C VAL A 44 19.05 -2.95 -7.71
N THR A 45 18.43 -3.91 -7.01
CA THR A 45 18.36 -5.32 -7.41
C THR A 45 16.91 -5.81 -7.31
N SER A 46 16.57 -6.84 -8.11
CA SER A 46 15.28 -7.50 -7.97
C SER A 46 15.12 -8.12 -6.58
N TYR A 47 13.93 -8.02 -6.03
CA TYR A 47 13.56 -8.56 -4.73
C TYR A 47 12.50 -9.66 -4.89
N SER A 48 12.69 -10.81 -4.21
CA SER A 48 11.67 -11.84 -4.12
C SER A 48 10.69 -11.49 -3.01
N LEU A 49 9.40 -11.54 -3.32
CA LEU A 49 8.33 -11.37 -2.34
C LEU A 49 7.93 -12.69 -1.67
N ASP A 50 8.68 -13.77 -1.90
CA ASP A 50 8.43 -15.08 -1.30
C ASP A 50 8.45 -15.00 0.23
N GLY A 51 7.41 -15.54 0.86
CA GLY A 51 7.29 -15.53 2.31
C GLY A 51 6.86 -14.20 2.92
N LEU A 52 6.49 -13.21 2.10
CA LEU A 52 5.86 -11.97 2.56
C LEU A 52 4.33 -12.12 2.60
N PHE A 53 3.74 -11.37 3.52
CA PHE A 53 2.31 -11.35 3.80
C PHE A 53 1.81 -9.92 3.93
N LEU A 54 0.64 -9.65 3.35
CA LEU A 54 -0.12 -8.43 3.57
C LEU A 54 -1.26 -8.68 4.56
N THR A 55 -1.57 -7.68 5.35
CA THR A 55 -2.68 -7.72 6.30
C THR A 55 -3.32 -6.34 6.47
N ASP A 56 -4.62 -6.32 6.72
CA ASP A 56 -5.42 -5.19 7.18
C ASP A 56 -5.63 -5.23 8.72
N ASN A 57 -5.01 -6.20 9.39
CA ASN A 57 -5.12 -6.41 10.84
C ASN A 57 -3.78 -6.88 11.42
N LEU A 58 -3.09 -6.01 12.16
CA LEU A 58 -1.77 -6.31 12.72
C LEU A 58 -1.80 -7.43 13.78
N GLU A 59 -2.97 -7.80 14.30
CA GLU A 59 -3.12 -8.99 15.18
C GLU A 59 -3.10 -10.30 14.38
N ASP A 60 -3.28 -10.22 13.05
CA ASP A 60 -3.16 -11.36 12.12
C ASP A 60 -2.14 -11.00 11.01
N PRO A 61 -0.84 -10.95 11.31
CA PRO A 61 0.18 -10.47 10.39
C PRO A 61 0.40 -11.38 9.17
N LEU A 62 -0.08 -12.61 9.20
CA LEU A 62 0.04 -13.60 8.12
C LEU A 62 -1.26 -13.80 7.34
N LYS A 63 -2.13 -12.80 7.29
CA LYS A 63 -3.49 -12.90 6.76
C LYS A 63 -3.55 -13.28 5.29
N TRP A 64 -2.74 -12.67 4.45
CA TRP A 64 -2.68 -12.96 3.02
C TRP A 64 -1.24 -13.10 2.54
N LYS A 65 -0.90 -14.29 2.07
CA LYS A 65 0.44 -14.58 1.55
C LYS A 65 0.57 -14.07 0.11
N ILE A 66 1.62 -13.29 -0.16
CA ILE A 66 1.99 -12.96 -1.54
C ILE A 66 2.38 -14.27 -2.25
N PRO A 67 1.88 -14.53 -3.46
CA PRO A 67 2.19 -15.75 -4.20
C PRO A 67 3.68 -15.97 -4.38
N ASP A 68 4.14 -17.20 -4.12
CA ASP A 68 5.54 -17.58 -4.30
C ASP A 68 5.97 -17.42 -5.77
N GLY A 69 7.20 -17.00 -5.98
CA GLY A 69 7.76 -16.69 -7.29
C GLY A 69 7.50 -15.26 -7.77
N THR A 70 6.82 -14.43 -6.96
CA THR A 70 6.66 -13.00 -7.27
C THR A 70 7.98 -12.28 -7.09
N LEU A 71 8.46 -11.66 -8.17
CA LEU A 71 9.69 -10.86 -8.19
C LEU A 71 9.32 -9.42 -8.52
N LEU A 72 9.92 -8.48 -7.83
CA LEU A 72 9.79 -7.05 -8.08
C LEU A 72 11.16 -6.50 -8.50
N ALA A 73 11.27 -6.04 -9.75
CA ALA A 73 12.51 -5.51 -10.29
C ALA A 73 12.92 -4.20 -9.58
N PRO A 74 14.16 -3.71 -9.74
CA PRO A 74 14.54 -2.40 -9.22
C PRO A 74 13.60 -1.30 -9.73
N GLU A 75 13.18 -0.42 -8.82
CA GLU A 75 12.30 0.72 -9.12
C GLU A 75 10.93 0.31 -9.72
N GLU A 76 10.53 -0.94 -9.53
CA GLU A 76 9.26 -1.47 -10.02
C GLU A 76 8.17 -1.36 -8.95
N TYR A 77 6.95 -1.16 -9.43
CA TYR A 77 5.71 -1.13 -8.64
C TYR A 77 4.88 -2.38 -8.90
N LEU A 78 4.18 -2.85 -7.89
CA LEU A 78 3.24 -3.95 -7.97
C LEU A 78 1.92 -3.55 -7.34
N THR A 79 0.86 -3.48 -8.16
CA THR A 79 -0.51 -3.26 -7.67
C THR A 79 -1.13 -4.58 -7.25
N ILE A 80 -1.76 -4.59 -6.08
CA ILE A 80 -2.48 -5.72 -5.49
C ILE A 80 -3.89 -5.24 -5.17
N TRP A 81 -4.89 -5.92 -5.71
CA TRP A 81 -6.30 -5.58 -5.53
C TRP A 81 -6.81 -6.09 -4.18
N ALA A 82 -7.44 -5.20 -3.42
CA ALA A 82 -7.99 -5.51 -2.09
C ALA A 82 -9.51 -5.67 -2.18
N ASP A 83 -9.96 -6.71 -2.87
CA ASP A 83 -11.37 -6.98 -3.17
C ASP A 83 -12.01 -8.04 -2.28
N GLY A 84 -11.21 -8.66 -1.38
CA GLY A 84 -11.68 -9.72 -0.52
C GLY A 84 -11.96 -11.00 -1.30
N TYR A 85 -11.24 -11.26 -2.38
CA TYR A 85 -11.41 -12.47 -3.18
C TYR A 85 -11.22 -13.74 -2.34
N ASP A 86 -12.24 -14.59 -2.28
CA ASP A 86 -12.31 -15.76 -1.39
C ASP A 86 -11.65 -17.02 -2.02
N GLY A 87 -10.71 -16.84 -2.91
CA GLY A 87 -9.99 -17.93 -3.57
C GLY A 87 -8.87 -18.57 -2.73
N GLY A 88 -8.66 -18.11 -1.50
CA GLY A 88 -7.63 -18.61 -0.58
C GLY A 88 -6.33 -17.80 -0.61
N PRO A 89 -5.39 -18.07 0.31
CA PRO A 89 -4.14 -17.33 0.44
C PRO A 89 -3.30 -17.38 -0.85
N GLY A 90 -2.82 -16.22 -1.31
CA GLY A 90 -1.91 -16.13 -2.43
C GLY A 90 -2.52 -16.43 -3.81
N GLN A 91 -3.82 -16.27 -3.96
CA GLN A 91 -4.47 -16.52 -5.23
C GLN A 91 -4.04 -15.50 -6.29
N ILE A 92 -3.62 -16.04 -7.41
CA ILE A 92 -3.40 -15.30 -8.64
C ILE A 92 -4.68 -15.42 -9.46
N TYR A 93 -5.34 -14.31 -9.73
CA TYR A 93 -6.43 -14.31 -10.67
C TYR A 93 -5.87 -14.16 -12.08
N MET A 94 -6.12 -15.18 -12.91
CA MET A 94 -5.75 -15.14 -14.32
C MET A 94 -7.04 -15.09 -15.14
N ARG A 95 -7.34 -13.96 -15.73
CA ARG A 95 -8.45 -13.82 -16.63
C ARG A 95 -7.97 -13.42 -18.02
N SER A 96 -8.31 -14.20 -19.02
CA SER A 96 -8.26 -13.76 -20.40
C SER A 96 -9.60 -13.13 -20.73
N TYR A 97 -9.61 -11.85 -21.03
CA TYR A 97 -10.82 -11.10 -21.41
C TYR A 97 -11.40 -11.60 -22.75
N TRP A 98 -10.55 -12.17 -23.60
CA TRP A 98 -10.91 -12.67 -24.91
C TRP A 98 -10.34 -14.07 -25.14
N PRO A 99 -11.12 -14.98 -25.76
CA PRO A 99 -10.66 -16.35 -26.01
C PRO A 99 -9.48 -16.45 -26.98
N TRP A 100 -9.01 -15.36 -27.54
CA TRP A 100 -7.87 -15.26 -28.46
C TRP A 100 -6.70 -14.42 -27.91
N ASP A 101 -6.78 -13.92 -26.68
CA ASP A 101 -5.65 -13.26 -26.03
C ASP A 101 -4.73 -14.31 -25.41
N ASP A 102 -3.54 -14.48 -26.00
CA ASP A 102 -2.48 -15.31 -25.46
C ASP A 102 -1.76 -14.64 -24.25
N PHE A 103 -2.25 -13.48 -23.80
CA PHE A 103 -1.69 -12.76 -22.65
C PHE A 103 -2.38 -13.20 -21.36
N ILE A 104 -1.65 -14.06 -20.62
CA ILE A 104 -1.99 -14.37 -19.23
C ILE A 104 -1.34 -13.28 -18.38
N THR A 105 -2.12 -12.32 -17.91
CA THR A 105 -1.64 -11.31 -16.97
C THR A 105 -1.93 -11.82 -15.56
N GLN A 106 -0.91 -11.82 -14.71
CA GLN A 106 -1.08 -12.15 -13.30
C GLN A 106 -1.67 -10.96 -12.57
N HIS A 107 -2.79 -11.17 -11.90
CA HIS A 107 -3.43 -10.21 -11.01
C HIS A 107 -3.41 -10.78 -9.61
N TYR A 108 -3.07 -9.93 -8.67
CA TYR A 108 -2.97 -10.28 -7.26
C TYR A 108 -4.19 -9.72 -6.52
N HIS A 109 -4.90 -10.58 -5.80
CA HIS A 109 -6.09 -10.23 -5.04
C HIS A 109 -5.93 -10.67 -3.61
N THR A 110 -6.15 -9.75 -2.67
CA THR A 110 -6.13 -10.11 -1.25
C THR A 110 -7.45 -10.77 -0.82
N ASN A 111 -7.40 -11.50 0.28
CA ASN A 111 -8.60 -12.07 0.92
C ASN A 111 -9.30 -11.08 1.88
N PHE A 112 -8.96 -9.79 1.79
CA PHE A 112 -9.54 -8.72 2.59
C PHE A 112 -9.81 -7.49 1.72
N LYS A 113 -10.63 -6.58 2.23
CA LYS A 113 -10.95 -5.28 1.64
C LYS A 113 -10.43 -4.18 2.53
N LEU A 114 -10.10 -3.03 1.95
CA LEU A 114 -9.74 -1.86 2.73
C LEU A 114 -10.99 -1.13 3.23
N SER A 115 -10.90 -0.56 4.42
CA SER A 115 -12.00 0.18 5.04
C SER A 115 -11.82 1.69 4.86
N LYS A 116 -12.85 2.38 4.40
CA LYS A 116 -12.85 3.84 4.33
C LYS A 116 -12.75 4.54 5.67
N ASN A 117 -13.08 3.84 6.76
CA ASN A 117 -13.08 4.41 8.11
C ASN A 117 -11.71 4.27 8.80
N GLY A 118 -10.69 3.95 8.04
CA GLY A 118 -9.35 3.68 8.56
C GLY A 118 -9.20 2.23 9.06
N GLU A 119 -8.00 1.72 8.90
CA GLU A 119 -7.57 0.42 9.41
C GLU A 119 -6.05 0.35 9.44
N GLN A 120 -5.55 -0.78 9.89
CA GLN A 120 -4.13 -1.05 9.89
C GLN A 120 -3.76 -1.74 8.57
N LEU A 121 -2.64 -1.38 7.98
CA LEU A 121 -2.10 -2.07 6.81
C LEU A 121 -0.64 -2.41 7.08
N GLY A 122 -0.27 -3.67 6.85
CA GLY A 122 1.08 -4.14 7.13
C GLY A 122 1.60 -5.16 6.11
N LEU A 123 2.92 -5.13 5.91
CA LEU A 123 3.68 -6.10 5.13
C LEU A 123 4.66 -6.80 6.06
N PHE A 124 4.56 -8.13 6.17
CA PHE A 124 5.34 -8.93 7.12
C PHE A 124 6.03 -10.09 6.43
N SER A 125 7.16 -10.53 6.98
CA SER A 125 7.71 -11.85 6.69
C SER A 125 7.42 -12.82 7.84
N ALA A 126 7.25 -14.10 7.52
CA ALA A 126 7.03 -15.14 8.52
C ALA A 126 8.16 -15.23 9.56
N ASP A 127 9.38 -14.85 9.19
CA ASP A 127 10.55 -14.90 10.04
C ASP A 127 10.69 -13.68 10.98
N GLN A 128 9.88 -12.65 10.76
CA GLN A 128 9.99 -11.36 11.47
C GLN A 128 8.74 -11.01 12.30
N ILE A 129 7.90 -11.97 12.62
CA ILE A 129 6.64 -11.74 13.37
C ILE A 129 6.86 -11.03 14.73
N ASP A 130 8.09 -10.92 15.19
CA ASP A 130 8.37 -10.36 16.53
C ASP A 130 8.36 -8.83 16.62
N SER A 131 8.26 -8.01 15.53
CA SER A 131 8.34 -6.56 15.76
C SER A 131 8.19 -5.59 14.59
N PHE A 132 7.23 -5.58 13.68
CA PHE A 132 7.07 -4.39 12.84
C PHE A 132 5.62 -3.90 12.67
N THR A 133 5.29 -2.82 13.36
CA THR A 133 4.19 -1.93 12.99
C THR A 133 4.75 -0.88 12.04
N PHE A 134 4.42 -0.91 10.73
CA PHE A 134 4.88 0.10 9.77
C PHE A 134 4.20 1.45 10.03
N ILE A 135 2.90 1.43 10.25
CA ILE A 135 2.12 2.61 10.60
C ILE A 135 1.09 2.16 11.63
N ALA A 136 1.21 2.63 12.87
CA ALA A 136 0.20 2.34 13.88
C ALA A 136 -1.04 3.22 13.69
N GLN A 137 -2.21 2.69 14.05
CA GLN A 137 -3.41 3.50 14.11
C GLN A 137 -3.18 4.70 15.05
N GLY A 138 -3.52 5.90 14.57
CA GLY A 138 -3.31 7.12 15.35
C GLY A 138 -1.87 7.63 15.38
N GLU A 139 -1.01 7.19 14.46
CA GLU A 139 0.35 7.74 14.32
C GLU A 139 0.34 9.24 14.01
N LEU A 140 1.47 9.88 14.34
CA LEU A 140 1.69 11.29 14.07
C LEU A 140 2.18 11.48 12.64
N TRP A 141 1.42 12.24 11.86
CA TRP A 141 1.72 12.56 10.47
C TRP A 141 2.12 14.00 10.28
N LYS A 142 2.93 14.24 9.25
CA LYS A 142 3.10 15.57 8.68
C LYS A 142 2.06 15.80 7.60
N TYR A 143 1.46 16.99 7.58
CA TYR A 143 0.48 17.35 6.56
C TYR A 143 0.57 18.81 6.17
N LEU A 144 0.15 19.08 4.93
CA LEU A 144 0.05 20.43 4.40
C LEU A 144 -1.36 20.61 3.81
N ASP A 145 -2.14 21.48 4.44
CA ASP A 145 -3.55 21.72 4.10
C ASP A 145 -3.80 23.16 3.65
N ASP A 146 -2.77 23.85 3.17
CA ASP A 146 -2.84 25.24 2.70
C ASP A 146 -3.24 25.36 1.22
N GLY A 147 -3.48 24.25 0.53
CA GLY A 147 -3.85 24.19 -0.87
C GLY A 147 -2.73 24.47 -1.86
N SER A 148 -1.48 24.60 -1.39
CA SER A 148 -0.33 24.78 -2.28
C SER A 148 0.05 23.48 -2.99
N ASP A 149 0.47 23.61 -4.26
CA ASP A 149 1.01 22.49 -5.02
C ASP A 149 2.51 22.34 -4.75
N GLN A 150 2.90 21.23 -4.17
CA GLN A 150 4.29 20.89 -3.88
C GLN A 150 5.00 20.21 -5.05
N GLY A 151 4.32 20.00 -6.17
CA GLY A 151 4.85 19.26 -7.32
C GLY A 151 5.23 17.83 -6.92
N LEU A 152 6.39 17.34 -7.38
CA LEU A 152 6.90 16.01 -7.02
C LEU A 152 8.00 16.05 -5.95
N ALA A 153 8.40 17.23 -5.49
CA ALA A 153 9.53 17.34 -4.56
C ALA A 153 9.26 16.68 -3.20
N TRP A 154 8.01 16.62 -2.77
CA TRP A 154 7.62 16.02 -1.49
C TRP A 154 7.80 14.48 -1.45
N THR A 155 7.98 13.83 -2.59
CA THR A 155 8.23 12.38 -2.66
C THR A 155 9.70 12.02 -2.48
N GLU A 156 10.60 13.01 -2.44
CA GLU A 156 12.02 12.78 -2.25
C GLU A 156 12.34 12.49 -0.77
N ILE A 157 13.24 11.53 -0.54
CA ILE A 157 13.56 11.07 0.83
C ILE A 157 14.20 12.14 1.72
N ASP A 158 14.79 13.18 1.13
CA ASP A 158 15.42 14.31 1.82
C ASP A 158 14.58 15.59 1.74
N PHE A 159 13.29 15.46 1.40
CA PHE A 159 12.37 16.60 1.38
C PHE A 159 12.27 17.25 2.76
N ASP A 160 12.40 18.57 2.79
CA ASP A 160 12.28 19.35 4.03
C ASP A 160 10.81 19.69 4.32
N ASP A 161 10.19 18.90 5.18
CA ASP A 161 8.82 19.08 5.66
C ASP A 161 8.73 19.82 7.01
N ILE A 162 9.81 20.48 7.45
CA ILE A 162 9.86 21.13 8.78
C ILE A 162 8.77 22.19 8.97
N GLY A 163 8.35 22.81 7.87
CA GLY A 163 7.26 23.80 7.85
C GLY A 163 5.84 23.21 7.82
N TRP A 164 5.71 21.90 7.66
CA TRP A 164 4.42 21.25 7.62
C TRP A 164 3.83 21.09 9.01
N ASN A 165 2.50 21.09 9.09
CA ASN A 165 1.79 20.80 10.32
C ASN A 165 1.97 19.32 10.73
N SER A 166 1.64 19.02 11.98
CA SER A 166 1.64 17.63 12.47
C SER A 166 0.32 17.34 13.16
N GLY A 167 -0.22 16.15 12.95
CA GLY A 167 -1.45 15.70 13.58
C GLY A 167 -1.51 14.18 13.66
N TYR A 168 -2.25 13.71 14.64
CA TYR A 168 -2.50 12.27 14.77
C TYR A 168 -3.55 11.83 13.76
N GLY A 169 -3.37 10.67 13.16
CA GLY A 169 -4.42 10.02 12.38
C GLY A 169 -5.64 9.68 13.26
N GLU A 170 -6.80 9.79 12.77
CA GLU A 170 -7.27 10.12 11.44
C GLU A 170 -7.18 11.63 11.15
N LEU A 171 -6.65 11.98 9.98
CA LEU A 171 -6.66 13.35 9.49
C LEU A 171 -7.79 13.48 8.47
N GLY A 172 -8.68 14.42 8.67
CA GLY A 172 -9.82 14.57 7.79
C GLY A 172 -10.69 15.78 8.10
N TYR A 173 -11.85 15.83 7.47
CA TYR A 173 -12.90 16.82 7.74
C TYR A 173 -14.26 16.29 7.29
N GLY A 174 -15.32 16.65 8.03
CA GLY A 174 -16.69 16.57 7.51
C GLY A 174 -17.67 15.70 8.29
N ASP A 175 -17.26 14.64 8.94
CA ASP A 175 -18.17 13.74 9.68
C ASP A 175 -18.04 13.82 11.21
N GLY A 176 -16.97 14.46 11.70
CA GLY A 176 -16.85 14.86 13.09
C GLY A 176 -16.25 13.79 13.99
N ASP A 177 -15.60 12.79 13.45
CA ASP A 177 -14.85 11.75 14.15
C ASP A 177 -13.33 11.87 13.96
N GLU A 178 -12.86 12.87 13.21
CA GLU A 178 -11.45 13.12 12.99
C GLU A 178 -10.70 13.45 14.28
N VAL A 179 -9.55 12.84 14.48
CA VAL A 179 -8.61 13.18 15.55
C VAL A 179 -7.88 14.50 15.22
N THR A 180 -7.55 14.69 13.95
CA THR A 180 -6.96 15.93 13.44
C THR A 180 -7.81 16.47 12.29
N VAL A 181 -8.47 17.61 12.52
CA VAL A 181 -9.23 18.29 11.48
C VAL A 181 -8.29 19.08 10.58
N VAL A 182 -8.28 18.76 9.29
CA VAL A 182 -7.50 19.46 8.26
C VAL A 182 -8.40 20.44 7.50
N GLY A 183 -7.80 21.53 6.97
CA GLY A 183 -8.53 22.52 6.18
C GLY A 183 -8.61 22.16 4.71
N TYR A 184 -9.44 22.94 3.99
CA TYR A 184 -9.54 22.83 2.52
C TYR A 184 -8.42 23.59 1.78
N GLY A 185 -7.53 24.26 2.52
CA GLY A 185 -6.65 25.25 1.96
C GLY A 185 -7.38 26.59 1.65
N PRO A 186 -6.68 27.59 1.14
CA PRO A 186 -7.31 28.82 0.69
C PRO A 186 -8.15 28.56 -0.56
N ASN A 187 -9.44 28.91 -0.51
CA ASN A 187 -10.33 28.94 -1.67
C ASN A 187 -9.89 30.02 -2.65
#